data_06d9f7ba47cb8eb96fe2219818989624
#
_entry.id   06d9f7ba47cb8eb96fe2219818989624
#
_cell.length_a   1.000
_cell.length_b   1.000
_cell.length_c   1.000
_cell.angle_alpha   90.00
_cell.angle_beta   90.00
_cell.angle_gamma   90.00
#
_symmetry.space_group_name_H-M   'P 1'
#
loop_
_entity.id
_entity.type
_entity.pdbx_description
1 polymer ?
#
loop_
_entity_poly.entity_id
_entity_poly.type
_entity_poly.pdbx_seq_one_letter_code
_entity_poly.pdbx_strand_id
1 'polypeptide(L)'
;MKDIYTLIAERLQNEVEDIKWIDLDNGQIDFFEYRSSVDFPAVLINIKYPTCENIGTDGTQECDVDIELRCVFNLFDETNIHAPEEVRERALEIFDIMNKIHACLQNWRNDGTCGVITRRAVSRENRTDGSKVYNMTYRTTYFDSLAVRSEQEDVDANLFINSL
;
A
#
# COMPACT_ATOMS: atom_id res chain seq x y z
N MET A 1 4.02 10.75 1.17
CA MET A 1 3.04 9.76 0.64
C MET A 1 3.38 9.27 -0.77
N LYS A 2 3.63 10.16 -1.74
CA LYS A 2 3.94 9.78 -3.13
C LYS A 2 5.06 8.75 -3.21
N ASP A 3 6.17 8.98 -2.53
CA ASP A 3 7.35 8.12 -2.62
C ASP A 3 7.09 6.70 -2.09
N ILE A 4 6.36 6.59 -0.99
CA ILE A 4 5.94 5.27 -0.44
C ILE A 4 5.02 4.55 -1.43
N TYR A 5 4.02 5.25 -1.97
CA TYR A 5 3.11 4.66 -2.96
C TYR A 5 3.87 4.15 -4.18
N THR A 6 4.69 4.99 -4.79
CA THR A 6 5.48 4.64 -5.99
C THR A 6 6.37 3.43 -5.70
N LEU A 7 7.07 3.44 -4.58
CA LEU A 7 7.96 2.37 -4.15
C LEU A 7 7.24 1.02 -4.02
N ILE A 8 6.06 1.01 -3.38
CA ILE A 8 5.26 -0.20 -3.19
C ILE A 8 4.67 -0.68 -4.52
N ALA A 9 4.12 0.24 -5.34
CA ALA A 9 3.52 -0.09 -6.62
C ALA A 9 4.54 -0.71 -7.60
N GLU A 10 5.73 -0.10 -7.73
CA GLU A 10 6.81 -0.59 -8.57
C GLU A 10 7.32 -1.96 -8.10
N ARG A 11 7.47 -2.14 -6.77
CA ARG A 11 7.89 -3.42 -6.24
C ARG A 11 6.88 -4.54 -6.52
N LEU A 12 5.59 -4.28 -6.30
CA LEU A 12 4.54 -5.24 -6.61
C LEU A 12 4.51 -5.57 -8.10
N GLN A 13 4.64 -4.56 -8.96
CA GLN A 13 4.66 -4.73 -10.43
C GLN A 13 5.84 -5.60 -10.90
N ASN A 14 7.01 -5.43 -10.29
CA ASN A 14 8.23 -6.14 -10.71
C ASN A 14 8.31 -7.56 -10.16
N GLU A 15 7.74 -7.83 -8.99
CA GLU A 15 7.92 -9.10 -8.26
C GLU A 15 6.70 -10.02 -8.33
N VAL A 16 5.51 -9.52 -8.72
CA VAL A 16 4.27 -10.28 -8.74
C VAL A 16 3.57 -10.14 -10.09
N GLU A 17 4.01 -10.93 -11.08
CA GLU A 17 3.54 -10.88 -12.47
C GLU A 17 2.04 -11.18 -12.65
N ASP A 18 1.43 -11.85 -11.67
CA ASP A 18 0.01 -12.20 -11.71
C ASP A 18 -0.91 -10.99 -11.56
N ILE A 19 -0.43 -9.88 -10.98
CA ILE A 19 -1.23 -8.67 -10.77
C ILE A 19 -1.37 -7.94 -12.12
N LYS A 20 -2.62 -7.65 -12.51
CA LYS A 20 -2.96 -6.97 -13.77
C LYS A 20 -3.21 -5.48 -13.60
N TRP A 21 -3.56 -5.05 -12.39
CA TRP A 21 -3.88 -3.66 -12.09
C TRP A 21 -3.35 -3.26 -10.71
N ILE A 22 -2.58 -2.19 -10.65
CA ILE A 22 -2.09 -1.59 -9.41
C ILE A 22 -2.43 -0.10 -9.45
N ASP A 23 -3.16 0.39 -8.44
CA ASP A 23 -3.59 1.79 -8.39
C ASP A 23 -3.81 2.24 -6.94
N LEU A 24 -4.02 3.54 -6.73
CA LEU A 24 -4.56 4.06 -5.48
C LEU A 24 -5.99 3.55 -5.27
N ASP A 25 -6.35 3.25 -4.03
CA ASP A 25 -7.74 2.92 -3.69
C ASP A 25 -8.60 4.19 -3.67
N ASN A 26 -9.29 4.42 -4.78
CA ASN A 26 -10.26 5.51 -4.96
C ASN A 26 -11.71 5.00 -4.90
N GLY A 27 -11.92 3.77 -4.43
CA GLY A 27 -13.24 3.14 -4.41
C GLY A 27 -13.72 2.62 -5.78
N GLN A 28 -12.80 2.47 -6.77
CA GLN A 28 -13.16 2.09 -8.14
C GLN A 28 -13.87 0.73 -8.24
N ILE A 29 -13.69 -0.18 -7.27
CA ILE A 29 -14.41 -1.46 -7.24
C ILE A 29 -15.76 -1.37 -6.51
N ASP A 30 -16.04 -0.29 -5.81
CA ASP A 30 -17.26 -0.10 -5.04
C ASP A 30 -18.38 0.52 -5.89
N PHE A 31 -17.99 1.26 -6.94
CA PHE A 31 -18.90 1.88 -7.87
C PHE A 31 -18.90 1.10 -9.20
N PHE A 32 -20.04 0.55 -9.58
CA PHE A 32 -20.19 -0.25 -10.79
C PHE A 32 -19.72 0.46 -12.06
N GLU A 33 -19.89 1.78 -12.13
CA GLU A 33 -19.51 2.62 -13.26
C GLU A 33 -17.99 2.64 -13.52
N TYR A 34 -17.16 2.52 -12.46
CA TYR A 34 -15.70 2.56 -12.57
C TYR A 34 -15.07 1.16 -12.61
N ARG A 35 -15.80 0.13 -12.16
CA ARG A 35 -15.28 -1.24 -12.10
C ARG A 35 -14.91 -1.82 -13.46
N SER A 36 -15.60 -1.44 -14.53
CA SER A 36 -15.36 -1.93 -15.87
C SER A 36 -14.00 -1.58 -16.46
N SER A 37 -13.29 -0.62 -15.85
CA SER A 37 -11.93 -0.20 -16.25
C SER A 37 -10.82 -0.93 -15.49
N VAL A 38 -11.15 -1.79 -14.52
CA VAL A 38 -10.16 -2.48 -13.69
C VAL A 38 -9.94 -3.90 -14.21
N ASP A 39 -8.68 -4.23 -14.50
CA ASP A 39 -8.25 -5.59 -14.82
C ASP A 39 -7.96 -6.39 -13.54
N PHE A 40 -8.26 -7.70 -13.54
CA PHE A 40 -8.10 -8.56 -12.37
C PHE A 40 -7.08 -9.69 -12.63
N PRO A 41 -6.31 -10.09 -11.60
CA PRO A 41 -6.26 -9.61 -10.22
C PRO A 41 -5.79 -8.17 -10.09
N ALA A 42 -6.41 -7.40 -9.17
CA ALA A 42 -6.05 -6.02 -8.91
C ALA A 42 -5.56 -5.82 -7.47
N VAL A 43 -4.64 -4.88 -7.28
CA VAL A 43 -4.22 -4.40 -5.96
C VAL A 43 -4.43 -2.90 -5.88
N LEU A 44 -5.30 -2.47 -4.97
CA LEU A 44 -5.56 -1.07 -4.68
C LEU A 44 -4.85 -0.70 -3.39
N ILE A 45 -4.06 0.38 -3.46
CA ILE A 45 -3.15 0.78 -2.39
C ILE A 45 -3.71 2.02 -1.69
N ASN A 46 -3.82 1.95 -0.36
CA ASN A 46 -4.11 3.10 0.48
C ASN A 46 -2.97 3.31 1.49
N ILE A 47 -2.50 4.54 1.63
CA ILE A 47 -1.40 4.90 2.54
C ILE A 47 -1.95 5.81 3.63
N LYS A 48 -1.71 5.45 4.89
CA LYS A 48 -2.10 6.23 6.06
C LYS A 48 -0.89 6.51 6.94
N TYR A 49 -0.85 7.68 7.54
CA TYR A 49 0.11 8.08 8.56
C TYR A 49 -0.63 8.23 9.89
N PRO A 50 -0.81 7.14 10.65
CA PRO A 50 -1.57 7.19 11.90
C PRO A 50 -0.88 8.02 12.98
N THR A 51 0.45 8.08 12.97
CA THR A 51 1.24 8.82 13.94
C THR A 51 2.42 9.46 13.24
N CYS A 52 2.68 10.75 13.51
CA CYS A 52 3.89 11.45 13.11
C CYS A 52 4.41 12.24 14.32
N GLU A 53 5.67 12.07 14.68
CA GLU A 53 6.31 12.70 15.81
C GLU A 53 7.55 13.47 15.37
N ASN A 54 7.76 14.68 15.92
CA ASN A 54 8.98 15.44 15.67
C ASN A 54 10.15 14.77 16.38
N ILE A 55 11.23 14.50 15.67
CA ILE A 55 12.45 13.88 16.23
C ILE A 55 13.61 14.86 16.42
N GLY A 56 13.36 16.14 16.22
CA GLY A 56 14.34 17.22 16.38
C GLY A 56 13.66 18.58 16.44
N THR A 57 14.47 19.62 16.39
CA THR A 57 14.00 21.02 16.35
C THR A 57 13.98 21.60 14.95
N ASP A 58 14.46 20.85 13.96
CA ASP A 58 14.62 21.22 12.55
C ASP A 58 13.37 21.00 11.70
N GLY A 59 12.35 20.34 12.24
CA GLY A 59 11.13 20.00 11.52
C GLY A 59 11.09 18.60 10.91
N THR A 60 12.12 17.77 11.18
CA THR A 60 12.10 16.34 10.80
C THR A 60 11.09 15.59 11.64
N GLN A 61 10.29 14.73 10.98
CA GLN A 61 9.32 13.84 11.65
C GLN A 61 9.65 12.37 11.38
N GLU A 62 9.44 11.54 12.38
CA GLU A 62 9.30 10.10 12.24
C GLU A 62 7.81 9.76 12.19
N CYS A 63 7.40 9.07 11.13
CA CYS A 63 6.00 8.72 10.90
C CYS A 63 5.83 7.20 10.85
N ASP A 64 4.86 6.68 11.59
CA ASP A 64 4.30 5.36 11.32
C ASP A 64 3.51 5.41 10.02
N VAL A 65 3.69 4.41 9.17
CA VAL A 65 2.98 4.31 7.90
C VAL A 65 2.24 2.99 7.82
N ASP A 66 0.92 3.04 7.70
CA ASP A 66 0.10 1.88 7.36
C ASP A 66 -0.10 1.84 5.83
N ILE A 67 0.28 0.70 5.24
CA ILE A 67 0.11 0.37 3.83
C ILE A 67 -1.03 -0.65 3.77
N GLU A 68 -2.18 -0.22 3.29
CA GLU A 68 -3.35 -1.08 3.14
C GLU A 68 -3.46 -1.51 1.67
N LEU A 69 -3.37 -2.81 1.42
CA LEU A 69 -3.53 -3.40 0.09
C LEU A 69 -4.89 -4.09 0.02
N ARG A 70 -5.73 -3.63 -0.87
CA ARG A 70 -7.02 -4.22 -1.17
C ARG A 70 -6.86 -5.09 -2.42
N CYS A 71 -6.71 -6.40 -2.20
CA CYS A 71 -6.48 -7.39 -3.25
C CYS A 71 -7.81 -7.88 -3.78
N VAL A 72 -8.09 -7.63 -5.05
CA VAL A 72 -9.38 -7.87 -5.69
C VAL A 72 -9.27 -8.96 -6.74
N PHE A 73 -10.13 -9.97 -6.62
CA PHE A 73 -10.17 -11.11 -7.52
C PHE A 73 -11.56 -11.29 -8.12
N ASN A 74 -11.62 -11.48 -9.42
CA ASN A 74 -12.84 -11.77 -10.17
C ASN A 74 -12.89 -13.25 -10.56
N LEU A 75 -12.71 -14.15 -9.57
CA LEU A 75 -12.74 -15.59 -9.73
C LEU A 75 -14.02 -16.14 -9.09
N PHE A 76 -14.84 -16.79 -9.88
CA PHE A 76 -16.15 -17.34 -9.47
C PHE A 76 -16.11 -18.86 -9.24
N ASP A 77 -14.95 -19.50 -9.44
CA ASP A 77 -14.79 -20.94 -9.24
C ASP A 77 -15.12 -21.37 -7.80
N GLU A 78 -15.63 -22.59 -7.66
CA GLU A 78 -16.08 -23.14 -6.38
C GLU A 78 -14.91 -23.65 -5.55
N THR A 79 -14.87 -23.25 -4.27
CA THR A 79 -13.92 -23.76 -3.28
C THR A 79 -14.46 -24.93 -2.48
N ASN A 80 -15.66 -25.44 -2.81
CA ASN A 80 -16.29 -26.56 -2.12
C ASN A 80 -15.38 -27.79 -2.24
N ILE A 81 -15.19 -28.52 -1.12
CA ILE A 81 -14.34 -29.72 -1.08
C ILE A 81 -14.86 -30.86 -2.04
N HIS A 82 -16.14 -30.82 -2.37
CA HIS A 82 -16.75 -31.79 -3.31
C HIS A 82 -16.70 -31.33 -4.77
N ALA A 83 -16.22 -30.10 -5.05
CA ALA A 83 -15.99 -29.64 -6.42
C ALA A 83 -14.83 -30.44 -7.06
N PRO A 84 -14.79 -30.58 -8.39
CA PRO A 84 -13.66 -31.16 -9.09
C PRO A 84 -12.35 -30.49 -8.67
N GLU A 85 -11.28 -31.28 -8.54
CA GLU A 85 -9.97 -30.81 -8.05
C GLU A 85 -9.45 -29.61 -8.84
N GLU A 86 -9.50 -29.68 -10.18
CA GLU A 86 -9.04 -28.59 -11.06
C GLU A 86 -9.80 -27.26 -10.85
N VAL A 87 -11.12 -27.35 -10.55
CA VAL A 87 -11.95 -26.16 -10.27
C VAL A 87 -11.55 -25.55 -8.93
N ARG A 88 -11.36 -26.42 -7.95
CA ARG A 88 -10.93 -26.01 -6.60
C ARG A 88 -9.54 -25.41 -6.59
N GLU A 89 -8.59 -25.99 -7.32
CA GLU A 89 -7.24 -25.45 -7.43
C GLU A 89 -7.25 -24.05 -8.02
N ARG A 90 -7.92 -23.82 -9.16
CA ARG A 90 -8.08 -22.46 -9.72
C ARG A 90 -8.73 -21.49 -8.73
N ALA A 91 -9.75 -21.95 -8.00
CA ALA A 91 -10.42 -21.12 -7.00
C ALA A 91 -9.49 -20.69 -5.85
N LEU A 92 -8.42 -21.48 -5.57
CA LEU A 92 -7.46 -21.25 -4.50
C LEU A 92 -6.21 -20.48 -4.96
N GLU A 93 -5.99 -20.25 -6.26
CA GLU A 93 -4.89 -19.45 -6.80
C GLU A 93 -4.82 -18.04 -6.19
N ILE A 94 -5.94 -17.51 -5.71
CA ILE A 94 -5.98 -16.24 -4.98
C ILE A 94 -5.03 -16.20 -3.78
N PHE A 95 -4.88 -17.34 -3.08
CA PHE A 95 -4.00 -17.42 -1.93
C PHE A 95 -2.52 -17.48 -2.34
N ASP A 96 -2.22 -18.05 -3.50
CA ASP A 96 -0.86 -18.08 -4.05
C ASP A 96 -0.42 -16.67 -4.44
N ILE A 97 -1.30 -15.90 -5.08
CA ILE A 97 -1.02 -14.49 -5.40
C ILE A 97 -0.83 -13.66 -4.11
N MET A 98 -1.68 -13.85 -3.10
CA MET A 98 -1.53 -13.18 -1.81
C MET A 98 -0.22 -13.58 -1.10
N ASN A 99 0.21 -14.83 -1.22
CA ASN A 99 1.48 -15.29 -0.69
C ASN A 99 2.67 -14.66 -1.41
N LYS A 100 2.61 -14.49 -2.75
CA LYS A 100 3.63 -13.75 -3.52
C LYS A 100 3.71 -12.29 -3.09
N ILE A 101 2.57 -11.61 -2.93
CA ILE A 101 2.49 -10.25 -2.40
C ILE A 101 3.14 -10.17 -1.02
N HIS A 102 2.82 -11.13 -0.15
CA HIS A 102 3.42 -11.18 1.18
C HIS A 102 4.93 -11.41 1.12
N ALA A 103 5.40 -12.34 0.32
CA ALA A 103 6.81 -12.66 0.20
C ALA A 103 7.64 -11.48 -0.32
N CYS A 104 7.09 -10.67 -1.23
CA CYS A 104 7.80 -9.51 -1.77
C CYS A 104 7.86 -8.31 -0.81
N LEU A 105 6.91 -8.17 0.13
CA LEU A 105 6.83 -7.03 1.03
C LEU A 105 7.33 -7.32 2.44
N GLN A 106 7.10 -8.53 2.96
CA GLN A 106 7.47 -8.88 4.33
C GLN A 106 8.98 -8.78 4.54
N ASN A 107 9.37 -8.08 5.60
CA ASN A 107 10.76 -7.88 5.99
C ASN A 107 11.63 -7.14 4.93
N TRP A 108 10.99 -6.54 3.94
CA TRP A 108 11.68 -5.68 2.99
C TRP A 108 11.78 -4.24 3.51
N ARG A 109 12.82 -3.56 3.13
CA ARG A 109 13.05 -2.15 3.42
C ARG A 109 13.66 -1.46 2.21
N ASN A 110 13.56 -0.16 2.15
CA ASN A 110 14.28 0.66 1.18
C ASN A 110 15.04 1.75 1.94
N ASP A 111 16.37 1.61 1.96
CA ASP A 111 17.24 2.54 2.64
C ASP A 111 17.09 3.95 2.04
N GLY A 112 16.67 4.91 2.85
CA GLY A 112 16.40 6.30 2.46
C GLY A 112 14.91 6.63 2.22
N THR A 113 14.02 5.64 2.07
CA THR A 113 12.58 5.90 1.88
C THR A 113 11.73 5.33 3.00
N CYS A 114 11.90 4.05 3.35
CA CYS A 114 11.11 3.44 4.42
C CYS A 114 11.88 2.38 5.20
N GLY A 115 11.51 2.21 6.47
CA GLY A 115 12.00 1.14 7.33
C GLY A 115 11.49 -0.23 6.91
N VAL A 116 11.69 -1.22 7.77
CA VAL A 116 11.25 -2.59 7.52
C VAL A 116 9.74 -2.68 7.45
N ILE A 117 9.23 -3.27 6.38
CA ILE A 117 7.79 -3.50 6.18
C ILE A 117 7.39 -4.79 6.89
N THR A 118 6.36 -4.72 7.72
CA THR A 118 5.85 -5.85 8.49
C THR A 118 4.35 -5.98 8.34
N ARG A 119 3.85 -7.17 7.97
CA ARG A 119 2.41 -7.43 7.90
C ARG A 119 1.76 -7.39 9.30
N ARG A 120 0.63 -6.69 9.41
CA ARG A 120 -0.13 -6.52 10.65
C ARG A 120 -1.44 -7.29 10.64
N ALA A 121 -2.12 -7.33 9.49
CA ALA A 121 -3.42 -8.00 9.40
C ALA A 121 -3.67 -8.54 8.00
N VAL A 122 -4.52 -9.55 7.92
CA VAL A 122 -5.18 -10.03 6.71
C VAL A 122 -6.64 -10.28 7.05
N SER A 123 -7.55 -9.76 6.26
CA SER A 123 -8.98 -9.99 6.43
C SER A 123 -9.68 -10.09 5.08
N ARG A 124 -10.80 -10.81 5.05
CA ARG A 124 -11.67 -10.84 3.88
C ARG A 124 -12.76 -9.78 4.02
N GLU A 125 -13.03 -9.08 2.94
CA GLU A 125 -14.16 -8.15 2.86
C GLU A 125 -15.45 -8.89 2.51
N ASN A 126 -16.53 -8.61 3.24
CA ASN A 126 -17.86 -9.14 2.93
C ASN A 126 -18.49 -8.32 1.80
N ARG A 127 -18.63 -8.94 0.64
CA ARG A 127 -19.23 -8.29 -0.54
C ARG A 127 -20.44 -9.07 -1.04
N THR A 128 -21.41 -8.32 -1.56
CA THR A 128 -22.64 -8.87 -2.13
C THR A 128 -22.61 -8.96 -3.65
N ASP A 129 -21.57 -8.43 -4.29
CA ASP A 129 -21.39 -8.35 -5.74
C ASP A 129 -20.60 -9.51 -6.35
N GLY A 130 -20.29 -10.52 -5.54
CA GLY A 130 -19.54 -11.71 -5.95
C GLY A 130 -18.03 -11.55 -6.04
N SER A 131 -17.49 -10.34 -5.97
CA SER A 131 -16.03 -10.12 -5.96
C SER A 131 -15.41 -10.69 -4.68
N LYS A 132 -14.25 -11.33 -4.82
CA LYS A 132 -13.44 -11.78 -3.68
C LYS A 132 -12.41 -10.70 -3.38
N VAL A 133 -12.54 -10.04 -2.23
CA VAL A 133 -11.64 -8.96 -1.81
C VAL A 133 -11.00 -9.31 -0.48
N TYR A 134 -9.67 -9.19 -0.43
CA TYR A 134 -8.87 -9.39 0.77
C TYR A 134 -8.05 -8.14 1.06
N ASN A 135 -8.11 -7.70 2.31
CA ASN A 135 -7.33 -6.58 2.81
C ASN A 135 -6.08 -7.11 3.51
N MET A 136 -4.91 -6.67 3.07
CA MET A 136 -3.62 -6.95 3.71
C MET A 136 -3.04 -5.64 4.21
N THR A 137 -2.84 -5.52 5.53
CA THR A 137 -2.26 -4.32 6.14
C THR A 137 -0.83 -4.57 6.54
N TYR A 138 0.05 -3.70 6.11
CA TYR A 138 1.46 -3.65 6.48
C TYR A 138 1.78 -2.36 7.21
N ARG A 139 2.82 -2.37 8.02
CA ARG A 139 3.36 -1.18 8.70
C ARG A 139 4.84 -1.04 8.45
N THR A 140 5.27 0.21 8.30
CA THR A 140 6.67 0.62 8.24
C THR A 140 6.85 1.98 8.91
N THR A 141 8.08 2.48 8.99
CA THR A 141 8.40 3.85 9.41
C THR A 141 8.89 4.67 8.22
N TYR A 142 8.64 5.97 8.25
CA TYR A 142 9.08 6.94 7.25
C TYR A 142 9.61 8.19 7.95
N PHE A 143 10.76 8.69 7.49
CA PHE A 143 11.29 9.97 7.96
C PHE A 143 10.93 11.07 6.97
N ASP A 144 10.13 12.03 7.44
CA ASP A 144 9.71 13.19 6.65
C ASP A 144 10.56 14.39 7.03
N SER A 145 11.36 14.87 6.07
CA SER A 145 12.21 16.04 6.20
C SER A 145 11.78 17.21 5.29
N LEU A 146 10.57 17.16 4.72
CA LEU A 146 10.08 18.20 3.81
C LEU A 146 9.94 19.58 4.47
N ALA A 147 9.74 19.59 5.79
CA ALA A 147 9.59 20.83 6.57
C ALA A 147 10.88 21.35 7.18
N VAL A 148 12.01 20.68 6.93
CA VAL A 148 13.33 21.10 7.44
C VAL A 148 13.70 22.45 6.81
N ARG A 149 13.94 23.46 7.66
CA ARG A 149 14.41 24.78 7.23
C ARG A 149 15.91 24.77 7.03
N SER A 150 16.41 25.35 5.94
CA SER A 150 17.83 25.55 5.78
C SER A 150 18.31 26.66 6.71
N GLU A 151 19.50 26.52 7.30
CA GLU A 151 20.12 27.60 8.13
C GLU A 151 20.20 28.93 7.36
N GLN A 152 20.27 28.88 6.04
CA GLN A 152 20.32 30.06 5.18
C GLN A 152 19.01 30.88 5.21
N GLU A 153 17.85 30.23 5.29
CA GLU A 153 16.56 30.91 5.38
C GLU A 153 16.39 31.62 6.73
N ASP A 154 16.92 31.02 7.81
CA ASP A 154 16.88 31.63 9.15
C ASP A 154 17.80 32.84 9.27
N VAL A 155 18.93 32.85 8.57
CA VAL A 155 19.84 34.02 8.51
C VAL A 155 19.19 35.17 7.75
N ASP A 156 18.54 34.90 6.63
CA ASP A 156 17.87 35.94 5.82
C ASP A 156 16.66 36.52 6.57
N ALA A 157 15.88 35.70 7.31
CA ALA A 157 14.78 36.19 8.14
C ALA A 157 15.27 37.08 9.29
N ASN A 158 16.38 36.77 9.93
CA ASN A 158 16.97 37.58 10.99
C ASN A 158 17.57 38.89 10.50
N LEU A 159 18.08 38.93 9.25
CA LEU A 159 18.55 40.16 8.63
C LEU A 159 17.41 41.15 8.36
N PHE A 160 16.23 40.68 7.96
CA PHE A 160 15.03 41.50 7.72
C PHE A 160 14.48 42.08 9.03
N ILE A 161 14.48 41.34 10.13
CA ILE A 161 13.98 41.82 11.45
C ILE A 161 14.89 42.94 12.02
N ASN A 162 16.19 42.83 11.81
CA ASN A 162 17.16 43.82 12.33
C ASN A 162 17.31 45.07 11.44
N SER A 163 16.61 45.12 10.30
CA SER A 163 16.60 46.27 9.38
C SER A 163 15.34 47.18 9.49
N LEU A 164 14.44 46.89 10.45
CA LEU A 164 13.26 47.70 10.81
C LEU A 164 13.50 48.40 12.14
#